data_98da57f58f5043f8ee5d4ef47774e7a6
#
_entry.id   98da57f58f5043f8ee5d4ef47774e7a6
#
_cell.length_a   1.000
_cell.length_b   1.000
_cell.length_c   1.000
_cell.angle_alpha   90.00
_cell.angle_beta   90.00
_cell.angle_gamma   90.00
#
_symmetry.space_group_name_H-M   'P 1'
#
loop_
_entity.id
_entity.type
_entity.pdbx_description
1 polymer ?
#
loop_
_entity_poly.entity_id
_entity_poly.type
_entity_poly.pdbx_seq_one_letter_code
_entity_poly.pdbx_strand_id
1 'polypeptide(L)'
;EICACLVGSEMCIRDRNDIVLVKFQQDLRELHQSVLRDGELEFITTAEKPGRDTYRRSVTLLMEAAAWKLYPNLELLVQHSIGQGYYCEFRHADAICVPDQKMLQALKEKMQAFVEADLPIIKYNMSTQDASARFRQMGRMDKVRLMRYRRSSRVNVYELQEFPDYYYGYMAPGTGYLKYFDLIPYQNGFMLMFPGKETRKVADFEVTDKLFNTLNDSAQWGIDMGIRTVGELNDVIAAGRIQDMILVQESYMEQKIGDIAETIAADRRKKFVLIAGPSSSGKTTFSHRLSIQMTAHGLKPHPISLDDFYCNREETPLDENGEYDFECLEALDIPLFNQCMTDLLTGKEVILPVFNFKTGHREYRQKPLKLGAEDVLVIEGIHGLNEKLSYELPKENKYKIYISALTQLNIDDHNNLSTADGRLIRRMVRDARTRNTSARETLARWNSVRRGEEKNIFPYQEEADVMFNSALIYDCLLYTSPSPRDMRRS
;
A
#
# COMPACT_ATOMS: atom_id res chain seq x y z
N GLU A 1 -25.64 22.23 -7.95
CA GLU A 1 -26.23 23.04 -9.05
C GLU A 1 -25.16 23.51 -10.05
N ILE A 2 -24.14 22.71 -10.30
CA ILE A 2 -23.27 22.85 -11.47
C ILE A 2 -24.08 22.68 -12.77
N CYS A 3 -25.29 22.16 -12.66
CA CYS A 3 -26.20 21.84 -13.77
C CYS A 3 -26.83 23.05 -14.48
N ALA A 4 -26.92 24.22 -13.86
CA ALA A 4 -27.73 25.31 -14.42
C ALA A 4 -27.07 26.09 -15.56
N CYS A 5 -25.76 25.92 -15.80
CA CYS A 5 -25.02 26.71 -16.80
C CYS A 5 -24.52 25.93 -18.03
N LEU A 6 -24.82 24.62 -18.11
CA LEU A 6 -24.35 23.78 -19.22
C LEU A 6 -25.57 23.22 -20.02
N VAL A 7 -26.24 24.09 -20.78
CA VAL A 7 -27.27 23.68 -21.74
C VAL A 7 -26.67 22.65 -22.71
N GLY A 8 -27.08 21.41 -22.58
CA GLY A 8 -26.58 20.23 -23.35
C GLY A 8 -25.75 19.22 -22.54
N SER A 9 -25.25 19.55 -21.32
CA SER A 9 -24.45 18.63 -20.53
C SER A 9 -25.23 17.89 -19.44
N GLU A 10 -26.42 18.33 -19.07
CA GLU A 10 -27.25 17.63 -18.07
C GLU A 10 -27.59 16.20 -18.48
N MET A 11 -27.90 15.96 -19.75
CA MET A 11 -28.10 14.60 -20.27
C MET A 11 -26.83 13.76 -20.18
N CYS A 12 -25.66 14.34 -20.50
CA CYS A 12 -24.39 13.62 -20.44
C CYS A 12 -23.95 13.26 -19.01
N ILE A 13 -24.25 14.08 -18.00
CA ILE A 13 -23.88 13.82 -16.60
C ILE A 13 -24.80 12.77 -16.00
N ARG A 14 -26.12 12.86 -16.25
CA ARG A 14 -27.09 11.89 -15.71
C ARG A 14 -26.95 10.49 -16.33
N ASP A 15 -26.55 10.41 -17.59
CA ASP A 15 -26.37 9.14 -18.30
C ASP A 15 -24.98 8.51 -18.03
N ARG A 16 -24.01 9.28 -17.50
CA ARG A 16 -22.66 8.83 -17.18
C ARG A 16 -22.42 8.82 -15.67
N ASN A 17 -22.97 7.81 -14.99
CA ASN A 17 -22.77 7.58 -13.54
C ASN A 17 -21.31 7.31 -13.14
N ASP A 18 -20.38 7.34 -14.06
CA ASP A 18 -18.94 7.26 -13.83
C ASP A 18 -18.29 8.62 -13.56
N ILE A 19 -18.99 9.73 -13.84
CA ILE A 19 -18.54 11.08 -13.46
C ILE A 19 -18.86 11.31 -11.97
N VAL A 20 -17.86 11.44 -11.15
CA VAL A 20 -18.00 11.55 -9.68
C VAL A 20 -17.45 12.84 -9.10
N LEU A 21 -16.59 13.54 -9.84
CA LEU A 21 -16.01 14.82 -9.45
C LEU A 21 -15.94 15.76 -10.68
N VAL A 22 -15.63 16.99 -10.40
CA VAL A 22 -15.28 18.00 -11.41
C VAL A 22 -14.00 18.70 -10.98
N LYS A 23 -13.16 19.02 -11.96
CA LYS A 23 -12.02 19.93 -11.79
C LYS A 23 -12.42 21.26 -12.38
N PHE A 24 -12.51 22.29 -11.54
CA PHE A 24 -12.80 23.65 -11.93
C PHE A 24 -11.50 24.48 -11.87
N GLN A 25 -11.00 24.87 -13.01
CA GLN A 25 -9.64 25.43 -13.17
C GLN A 25 -8.58 24.40 -12.70
N GLN A 26 -7.99 24.55 -11.51
CA GLN A 26 -7.02 23.59 -10.96
C GLN A 26 -7.54 22.87 -9.70
N ASP A 27 -8.75 23.22 -9.22
CA ASP A 27 -9.31 22.70 -7.98
C ASP A 27 -10.30 21.57 -8.23
N LEU A 28 -10.13 20.44 -7.55
CA LEU A 28 -11.12 19.37 -7.53
C LEU A 28 -12.31 19.78 -6.67
N ARG A 29 -13.53 19.49 -7.14
CA ARG A 29 -14.79 19.80 -6.45
C ARG A 29 -15.77 18.64 -6.55
N GLU A 30 -16.60 18.52 -5.53
CA GLU A 30 -17.74 17.60 -5.52
C GLU A 30 -18.87 18.12 -6.41
N LEU A 31 -19.63 17.24 -7.04
CA LEU A 31 -20.66 17.59 -8.04
C LEU A 31 -21.80 18.45 -7.47
N HIS A 32 -22.05 18.41 -6.15
CA HIS A 32 -23.07 19.22 -5.50
C HIS A 32 -22.62 20.65 -5.17
N GLN A 33 -21.33 20.99 -5.39
CA GLN A 33 -20.83 22.34 -5.12
C GLN A 33 -21.20 23.30 -6.24
N SER A 34 -21.71 24.49 -5.89
CA SER A 34 -22.03 25.52 -6.86
C SER A 34 -20.79 26.17 -7.44
N VAL A 35 -20.78 26.43 -8.73
CA VAL A 35 -19.79 27.28 -9.44
C VAL A 35 -20.35 28.68 -9.55
N LEU A 36 -19.67 29.66 -8.93
CA LEU A 36 -20.14 31.04 -8.83
C LEU A 36 -19.45 32.01 -9.80
N ARG A 37 -18.58 31.50 -10.67
CA ARG A 37 -17.81 32.33 -11.64
C ARG A 37 -17.53 31.53 -12.90
N ASP A 38 -17.25 32.21 -13.99
CA ASP A 38 -16.86 31.59 -15.26
C ASP A 38 -15.49 30.91 -15.13
N GLY A 39 -15.30 29.80 -15.85
CA GLY A 39 -14.04 29.08 -15.85
C GLY A 39 -14.13 27.76 -16.61
N GLU A 40 -12.98 27.15 -16.84
CA GLU A 40 -12.87 25.86 -17.50
C GLU A 40 -13.26 24.73 -16.54
N LEU A 41 -14.00 23.75 -17.04
CA LEU A 41 -14.56 22.66 -16.27
C LEU A 41 -14.22 21.34 -16.95
N GLU A 42 -13.57 20.44 -16.19
CA GLU A 42 -13.16 19.11 -16.62
C GLU A 42 -13.86 18.06 -15.73
N PHE A 43 -14.56 17.11 -16.35
CA PHE A 43 -15.21 16.03 -15.60
C PHE A 43 -14.24 14.92 -15.26
N ILE A 44 -14.24 14.50 -13.99
CA ILE A 44 -13.39 13.44 -13.47
C ILE A 44 -14.22 12.18 -13.26
N THR A 45 -13.80 11.12 -13.92
CA THR A 45 -14.48 9.82 -13.90
C THR A 45 -13.81 8.83 -12.95
N THR A 46 -14.46 7.69 -12.73
CA THR A 46 -13.88 6.56 -11.96
C THR A 46 -12.68 5.90 -12.65
N ALA A 47 -12.41 6.19 -13.94
CA ALA A 47 -11.19 5.77 -14.63
C ALA A 47 -9.94 6.46 -14.09
N GLU A 48 -10.08 7.66 -13.53
CA GLU A 48 -9.00 8.46 -12.97
C GLU A 48 -8.82 8.21 -11.46
N LYS A 49 -7.58 8.37 -10.94
CA LYS A 49 -7.30 8.11 -9.51
C LYS A 49 -8.19 8.93 -8.56
N PRO A 50 -8.38 10.26 -8.72
CA PRO A 50 -9.25 11.01 -7.82
C PRO A 50 -10.70 10.54 -7.83
N GLY A 51 -11.22 10.18 -8.99
CA GLY A 51 -12.56 9.64 -9.13
C GLY A 51 -12.72 8.25 -8.52
N ARG A 52 -11.76 7.34 -8.73
CA ARG A 52 -11.76 6.01 -8.07
C ARG A 52 -11.70 6.13 -6.56
N ASP A 53 -10.84 7.00 -6.02
CA ASP A 53 -10.71 7.19 -4.58
C ASP A 53 -12.00 7.78 -3.98
N THR A 54 -12.68 8.67 -4.71
CA THR A 54 -14.00 9.20 -4.34
C THR A 54 -15.06 8.10 -4.35
N TYR A 55 -15.09 7.28 -5.39
CA TYR A 55 -16.03 6.16 -5.49
C TYR A 55 -15.84 5.16 -4.35
N ARG A 56 -14.60 4.73 -4.08
CA ARG A 56 -14.27 3.80 -3.00
C ARG A 56 -14.73 4.32 -1.64
N ARG A 57 -14.40 5.57 -1.30
CA ARG A 57 -14.84 6.20 -0.04
C ARG A 57 -16.36 6.23 0.07
N SER A 58 -17.05 6.57 -1.02
CA SER A 58 -18.52 6.65 -1.02
C SER A 58 -19.18 5.28 -0.86
N VAL A 59 -18.63 4.22 -1.50
CA VAL A 59 -19.11 2.84 -1.31
C VAL A 59 -18.80 2.35 0.12
N THR A 60 -17.69 2.76 0.70
CA THR A 60 -17.37 2.44 2.11
C THR A 60 -18.42 3.06 3.04
N LEU A 61 -18.73 4.35 2.88
CA LEU A 61 -19.81 5.00 3.66
C LEU A 61 -21.16 4.30 3.44
N LEU A 62 -21.49 3.91 2.21
CA LEU A 62 -22.70 3.16 1.88
C LEU A 62 -22.77 1.84 2.66
N MET A 63 -21.67 1.07 2.68
CA MET A 63 -21.57 -0.20 3.40
C MET A 63 -21.74 0.01 4.90
N GLU A 64 -21.07 0.99 5.47
CA GLU A 64 -21.11 1.29 6.90
C GLU A 64 -22.50 1.73 7.36
N ALA A 65 -23.15 2.62 6.61
CA ALA A 65 -24.50 3.06 6.89
C ALA A 65 -25.52 1.89 6.80
N ALA A 66 -25.34 0.98 5.84
CA ALA A 66 -26.15 -0.21 5.70
C ALA A 66 -25.91 -1.20 6.86
N ALA A 67 -24.66 -1.43 7.24
CA ALA A 67 -24.27 -2.30 8.34
C ALA A 67 -24.79 -1.77 9.69
N TRP A 68 -24.64 -0.47 9.95
CA TRP A 68 -25.15 0.16 11.15
C TRP A 68 -26.67 0.00 11.34
N LYS A 69 -27.43 0.08 10.22
CA LYS A 69 -28.88 -0.14 10.28
C LYS A 69 -29.28 -1.60 10.49
N LEU A 70 -28.52 -2.56 9.95
CA LEU A 70 -28.83 -3.99 10.09
C LEU A 70 -28.28 -4.58 11.37
N TYR A 71 -27.09 -4.15 11.78
CA TYR A 71 -26.31 -4.76 12.88
C TYR A 71 -25.80 -3.68 13.86
N PRO A 72 -26.70 -2.94 14.55
CA PRO A 72 -26.32 -1.80 15.38
C PRO A 72 -25.39 -2.14 16.56
N ASN A 73 -25.30 -3.42 16.93
CA ASN A 73 -24.43 -3.89 18.01
C ASN A 73 -23.06 -4.40 17.52
N LEU A 74 -22.81 -4.37 16.23
CA LEU A 74 -21.52 -4.76 15.62
C LEU A 74 -20.77 -3.53 15.14
N GLU A 75 -19.47 -3.52 15.38
CA GLU A 75 -18.56 -2.56 14.79
C GLU A 75 -18.05 -3.14 13.46
N LEU A 76 -18.11 -2.33 12.42
CA LEU A 76 -17.53 -2.68 11.12
C LEU A 76 -16.19 -1.95 10.98
N LEU A 77 -15.13 -2.68 10.66
CA LEU A 77 -13.79 -2.15 10.49
C LEU A 77 -13.30 -2.39 9.05
N VAL A 78 -12.69 -1.39 8.45
CA VAL A 78 -11.98 -1.49 7.17
C VAL A 78 -10.50 -1.65 7.46
N GLN A 79 -9.98 -2.88 7.36
CA GLN A 79 -8.64 -3.22 7.82
C GLN A 79 -7.56 -2.96 6.75
N HIS A 80 -7.66 -3.60 5.59
CA HIS A 80 -6.59 -3.60 4.61
C HIS A 80 -7.10 -3.38 3.20
N SER A 81 -6.26 -2.73 2.37
CA SER A 81 -6.48 -2.67 0.92
C SER A 81 -5.75 -3.83 0.25
N ILE A 82 -6.49 -4.76 -0.36
CA ILE A 82 -5.95 -5.94 -1.04
C ILE A 82 -6.49 -5.97 -2.46
N GLY A 83 -5.60 -5.96 -3.45
CA GLY A 83 -5.99 -5.92 -4.86
C GLY A 83 -6.91 -4.74 -5.18
N GLN A 84 -8.09 -5.03 -5.71
CA GLN A 84 -9.11 -4.03 -6.05
C GLN A 84 -10.20 -3.91 -4.97
N GLY A 85 -9.96 -4.37 -3.75
CA GLY A 85 -10.92 -4.36 -2.65
C GLY A 85 -10.36 -3.90 -1.32
N TYR A 86 -11.26 -3.82 -0.33
CA TYR A 86 -10.93 -3.65 1.07
C TYR A 86 -11.35 -4.88 1.85
N TYR A 87 -10.44 -5.41 2.68
CA TYR A 87 -10.77 -6.42 3.66
C TYR A 87 -11.44 -5.76 4.86
N CYS A 88 -12.61 -6.28 5.24
CA CYS A 88 -13.46 -5.76 6.29
C CYS A 88 -13.78 -6.83 7.31
N GLU A 89 -13.93 -6.42 8.57
CA GLU A 89 -14.30 -7.30 9.69
C GLU A 89 -15.46 -6.73 10.48
N PHE A 90 -16.32 -7.60 10.97
CA PHE A 90 -17.25 -7.27 12.04
C PHE A 90 -16.65 -7.62 13.40
N ARG A 91 -16.84 -6.77 14.40
CA ARG A 91 -16.44 -7.01 15.79
C ARG A 91 -17.57 -6.74 16.76
N HIS A 92 -17.54 -7.48 17.85
CA HIS A 92 -18.38 -7.25 19.02
C HIS A 92 -17.50 -7.30 20.27
N ALA A 93 -17.40 -6.21 21.00
CA ALA A 93 -16.54 -6.08 22.19
C ALA A 93 -15.11 -6.63 21.95
N ASP A 94 -14.45 -6.15 20.89
CA ASP A 94 -13.11 -6.56 20.42
C ASP A 94 -12.98 -7.98 19.83
N ALA A 95 -13.99 -8.84 19.97
CA ALA A 95 -13.98 -10.17 19.35
C ALA A 95 -14.44 -10.11 17.88
N ILE A 96 -13.75 -10.83 17.00
CA ILE A 96 -14.14 -10.96 15.59
C ILE A 96 -15.44 -11.74 15.49
N CYS A 97 -16.41 -11.17 14.80
CA CYS A 97 -17.68 -11.80 14.45
C CYS A 97 -17.63 -12.22 12.98
N VAL A 98 -17.40 -13.50 12.71
CA VAL A 98 -17.30 -14.03 11.34
C VAL A 98 -18.67 -13.99 10.68
N PRO A 99 -18.85 -13.21 9.58
CA PRO A 99 -20.14 -13.09 8.92
C PRO A 99 -20.46 -14.37 8.15
N ASP A 100 -21.67 -14.87 8.29
CA ASP A 100 -22.18 -15.93 7.44
C ASP A 100 -22.67 -15.39 6.08
N GLN A 101 -22.94 -16.30 5.15
CA GLN A 101 -23.39 -15.93 3.79
C GLN A 101 -24.72 -15.16 3.81
N LYS A 102 -25.62 -15.44 4.75
CA LYS A 102 -26.90 -14.74 4.87
C LYS A 102 -26.70 -13.32 5.34
N MET A 103 -25.78 -13.12 6.27
CA MET A 103 -25.42 -11.80 6.79
C MET A 103 -24.85 -10.90 5.69
N LEU A 104 -23.91 -11.43 4.89
CA LEU A 104 -23.32 -10.68 3.78
C LEU A 104 -24.34 -10.41 2.66
N GLN A 105 -25.21 -11.38 2.37
CA GLN A 105 -26.26 -11.20 1.39
C GLN A 105 -27.27 -10.10 1.82
N ALA A 106 -27.71 -10.11 3.09
CA ALA A 106 -28.57 -9.07 3.63
C ALA A 106 -27.91 -7.67 3.60
N LEU A 107 -26.60 -7.60 3.90
CA LEU A 107 -25.84 -6.36 3.80
C LEU A 107 -25.81 -5.86 2.35
N LYS A 108 -25.50 -6.73 1.40
CA LYS A 108 -25.45 -6.40 -0.02
C LYS A 108 -26.81 -5.91 -0.54
N GLU A 109 -27.89 -6.59 -0.19
CA GLU A 109 -29.25 -6.19 -0.54
C GLU A 109 -29.63 -4.83 0.04
N LYS A 110 -29.23 -4.56 1.29
CA LYS A 110 -29.45 -3.25 1.92
C LYS A 110 -28.69 -2.13 1.22
N MET A 111 -27.43 -2.38 0.85
CA MET A 111 -26.63 -1.43 0.06
C MET A 111 -27.29 -1.17 -1.31
N GLN A 112 -27.75 -2.22 -2.00
CA GLN A 112 -28.45 -2.09 -3.28
C GLN A 112 -29.75 -1.29 -3.15
N ALA A 113 -30.54 -1.54 -2.10
CA ALA A 113 -31.75 -0.77 -1.84
C ALA A 113 -31.46 0.74 -1.62
N PHE A 114 -30.33 1.08 -0.97
CA PHE A 114 -29.91 2.47 -0.84
C PHE A 114 -29.48 3.08 -2.19
N VAL A 115 -28.83 2.29 -3.06
CA VAL A 115 -28.46 2.73 -4.42
C VAL A 115 -29.69 2.99 -5.27
N GLU A 116 -30.68 2.09 -5.23
CA GLU A 116 -31.95 2.23 -5.98
C GLU A 116 -32.78 3.43 -5.50
N ALA A 117 -32.70 3.74 -4.20
CA ALA A 117 -33.38 4.89 -3.62
C ALA A 117 -32.69 6.24 -3.93
N ASP A 118 -31.51 6.23 -4.51
CA ASP A 118 -30.67 7.39 -4.85
C ASP A 118 -30.59 8.43 -3.71
N LEU A 119 -30.17 7.96 -2.53
CA LEU A 119 -30.12 8.76 -1.31
C LEU A 119 -28.97 9.77 -1.35
N PRO A 120 -29.19 11.03 -0.94
CA PRO A 120 -28.14 12.04 -0.94
C PRO A 120 -27.07 11.74 0.13
N ILE A 121 -25.81 11.98 -0.20
CA ILE A 121 -24.68 12.03 0.75
C ILE A 121 -24.48 13.49 1.12
N ILE A 122 -24.81 13.83 2.36
CA ILE A 122 -24.85 15.22 2.83
C ILE A 122 -23.52 15.55 3.51
N LYS A 123 -22.92 16.67 3.12
CA LYS A 123 -21.69 17.19 3.70
C LYS A 123 -21.98 18.31 4.70
N TYR A 124 -21.53 18.12 5.93
CA TYR A 124 -21.59 19.14 6.98
C TYR A 124 -20.18 19.64 7.28
N ASN A 125 -19.96 20.95 7.16
CA ASN A 125 -18.77 21.58 7.69
C ASN A 125 -19.07 22.10 9.10
N MET A 126 -18.54 21.44 10.12
CA MET A 126 -18.82 21.75 11.53
C MET A 126 -17.54 21.98 12.34
N SER A 127 -17.68 22.48 13.56
CA SER A 127 -16.52 22.59 14.46
C SER A 127 -15.99 21.21 14.83
N THR A 128 -14.68 21.12 15.07
CA THR A 128 -14.06 19.86 15.52
C THR A 128 -14.64 19.39 16.86
N GLN A 129 -15.09 20.32 17.70
CA GLN A 129 -15.75 20.03 18.98
C GLN A 129 -17.13 19.40 18.77
N ASP A 130 -17.97 19.97 17.89
CA ASP A 130 -19.31 19.45 17.58
C ASP A 130 -19.20 18.06 16.92
N ALA A 131 -18.25 17.88 15.99
CA ALA A 131 -17.98 16.59 15.38
C ALA A 131 -17.58 15.54 16.42
N SER A 132 -16.66 15.89 17.33
CA SER A 132 -16.25 15.01 18.43
C SER A 132 -17.40 14.65 19.37
N ALA A 133 -18.26 15.61 19.70
CA ALA A 133 -19.45 15.37 20.53
C ALA A 133 -20.43 14.39 19.83
N ARG A 134 -20.67 14.60 18.53
CA ARG A 134 -21.54 13.74 17.72
C ARG A 134 -21.01 12.31 17.64
N PHE A 135 -19.72 12.12 17.35
CA PHE A 135 -19.09 10.80 17.32
C PHE A 135 -19.12 10.11 18.68
N ARG A 136 -18.94 10.86 19.78
CA ARG A 136 -19.05 10.30 21.14
C ARG A 136 -20.45 9.79 21.45
N GLN A 137 -21.50 10.49 21.02
CA GLN A 137 -22.89 10.05 21.20
C GLN A 137 -23.17 8.74 20.45
N MET A 138 -22.47 8.49 19.35
CA MET A 138 -22.56 7.26 18.56
C MET A 138 -21.59 6.15 19.01
N GLY A 139 -20.81 6.36 20.08
CA GLY A 139 -19.83 5.38 20.55
C GLY A 139 -18.54 5.30 19.72
N ARG A 140 -18.37 6.18 18.70
CA ARG A 140 -17.23 6.17 17.77
C ARG A 140 -15.98 6.80 18.40
N MET A 141 -15.36 6.04 19.32
CA MET A 141 -14.23 6.56 20.11
C MET A 141 -12.94 6.71 19.29
N ASP A 142 -12.77 5.95 18.23
CA ASP A 142 -11.72 6.11 17.22
C ASP A 142 -11.70 7.54 16.64
N LYS A 143 -12.85 8.04 16.19
CA LYS A 143 -13.02 9.41 15.68
C LYS A 143 -12.83 10.47 16.78
N VAL A 144 -13.32 10.21 17.99
CA VAL A 144 -13.14 11.13 19.13
C VAL A 144 -11.65 11.31 19.46
N ARG A 145 -10.88 10.22 19.50
CA ARG A 145 -9.43 10.27 19.72
C ARG A 145 -8.73 11.01 18.59
N LEU A 146 -9.07 10.71 17.34
CA LEU A 146 -8.52 11.40 16.17
C LEU A 146 -8.77 12.92 16.23
N MET A 147 -10.00 13.35 16.54
CA MET A 147 -10.37 14.77 16.62
C MET A 147 -9.63 15.52 17.71
N ARG A 148 -9.23 14.87 18.82
CA ARG A 148 -8.48 15.47 19.93
C ARG A 148 -7.16 16.11 19.47
N TYR A 149 -6.47 15.49 18.50
CA TYR A 149 -5.16 15.94 18.03
C TYR A 149 -5.21 16.75 16.74
N ARG A 150 -6.40 16.98 16.22
CA ARG A 150 -6.55 17.71 14.98
C ARG A 150 -6.37 19.23 15.22
N ARG A 151 -5.47 19.84 14.42
CA ARG A 151 -5.18 21.27 14.50
C ARG A 151 -6.26 22.15 13.85
N SER A 152 -7.03 21.60 12.91
CA SER A 152 -8.10 22.34 12.24
C SER A 152 -9.26 22.55 13.19
N SER A 153 -9.79 23.79 13.27
CA SER A 153 -10.98 24.12 14.04
C SER A 153 -12.27 23.60 13.41
N ARG A 154 -12.24 23.22 12.15
CA ARG A 154 -13.40 22.71 11.41
C ARG A 154 -13.06 21.43 10.66
N VAL A 155 -14.07 20.58 10.50
CA VAL A 155 -13.99 19.29 9.78
C VAL A 155 -15.23 19.10 8.90
N ASN A 156 -15.06 18.34 7.83
CA ASN A 156 -16.16 17.88 6.99
C ASN A 156 -16.62 16.52 7.50
N VAL A 157 -17.88 16.41 7.87
CA VAL A 157 -18.55 15.16 8.21
C VAL A 157 -19.56 14.86 7.11
N TYR A 158 -19.55 13.65 6.61
CA TYR A 158 -20.50 13.18 5.61
C TYR A 158 -21.56 12.32 6.28
N GLU A 159 -22.80 12.44 5.84
CA GLU A 159 -23.93 11.74 6.42
C GLU A 159 -24.73 11.03 5.35
N LEU A 160 -25.05 9.76 5.59
CA LEU A 160 -25.96 8.97 4.80
C LEU A 160 -27.00 8.32 5.73
N GLN A 161 -28.30 8.66 5.56
CA GLN A 161 -29.37 8.06 6.35
C GLN A 161 -29.15 8.12 7.88
N GLU A 162 -28.84 9.31 8.41
CA GLU A 162 -28.56 9.56 9.82
C GLU A 162 -27.24 8.94 10.34
N PHE A 163 -26.48 8.26 9.48
CA PHE A 163 -25.16 7.74 9.80
C PHE A 163 -24.10 8.76 9.39
N PRO A 164 -23.50 9.50 10.33
CA PRO A 164 -22.40 10.43 10.05
C PRO A 164 -21.07 9.73 10.11
N ASP A 165 -20.17 10.07 9.19
CA ASP A 165 -18.77 9.66 9.28
C ASP A 165 -17.82 10.74 8.75
N TYR A 166 -16.52 10.53 9.02
CA TYR A 166 -15.43 11.42 8.64
C TYR A 166 -14.54 10.77 7.59
N TYR A 167 -14.32 11.48 6.47
CA TYR A 167 -13.45 11.02 5.40
C TYR A 167 -12.46 12.07 4.95
N TYR A 168 -11.27 11.62 4.55
CA TYR A 168 -10.22 12.44 3.93
C TYR A 168 -10.43 12.49 2.43
N GLY A 169 -11.17 13.45 1.94
CA GLY A 169 -11.36 13.68 0.52
C GLY A 169 -12.79 13.88 0.12
N TYR A 170 -13.03 13.75 -1.17
CA TYR A 170 -14.32 14.01 -1.80
C TYR A 170 -15.22 12.78 -1.79
N MET A 171 -16.54 13.02 -1.84
CA MET A 171 -17.58 11.99 -1.90
C MET A 171 -18.46 12.18 -3.13
N ALA A 172 -19.08 11.10 -3.57
CA ALA A 172 -20.15 11.15 -4.59
C ALA A 172 -21.37 11.92 -4.04
N PRO A 173 -22.18 12.54 -4.90
CA PRO A 173 -23.31 13.34 -4.42
C PRO A 173 -24.46 12.50 -3.85
N GLY A 174 -24.55 11.23 -4.21
CA GLY A 174 -25.61 10.33 -3.74
C GLY A 174 -25.31 8.87 -4.06
N THR A 175 -26.12 7.99 -3.51
CA THR A 175 -25.93 6.54 -3.62
C THR A 175 -26.22 5.99 -5.01
N GLY A 176 -27.03 6.66 -5.82
CA GLY A 176 -27.35 6.26 -7.21
C GLY A 176 -26.12 6.18 -8.13
N TYR A 177 -25.01 6.81 -7.75
CA TYR A 177 -23.71 6.71 -8.44
C TYR A 177 -22.97 5.41 -8.13
N LEU A 178 -23.31 4.70 -7.03
CA LEU A 178 -22.53 3.63 -6.42
C LEU A 178 -23.04 2.23 -6.84
N LYS A 179 -23.23 2.00 -8.12
CA LYS A 179 -23.89 0.79 -8.67
C LYS A 179 -23.02 -0.46 -8.67
N TYR A 180 -21.70 -0.31 -8.64
CA TYR A 180 -20.75 -1.40 -8.89
C TYR A 180 -19.93 -1.70 -7.65
N PHE A 181 -20.32 -2.71 -6.89
CA PHE A 181 -19.60 -3.27 -5.76
C PHE A 181 -19.98 -4.72 -5.56
N ASP A 182 -19.19 -5.46 -4.82
CA ASP A 182 -19.53 -6.80 -4.35
C ASP A 182 -18.98 -7.05 -2.94
N LEU A 183 -19.58 -8.01 -2.23
CA LEU A 183 -19.14 -8.49 -0.95
C LEU A 183 -18.81 -9.98 -1.08
N ILE A 184 -17.55 -10.35 -0.85
CA ILE A 184 -17.05 -11.72 -1.01
C ILE A 184 -16.54 -12.21 0.34
N PRO A 185 -17.05 -13.35 0.89
CA PRO A 185 -16.49 -13.94 2.11
C PRO A 185 -15.00 -14.22 1.93
N TYR A 186 -14.18 -13.81 2.90
CA TYR A 186 -12.76 -14.10 2.88
C TYR A 186 -12.22 -14.18 4.31
N GLN A 187 -11.54 -15.28 4.64
CA GLN A 187 -10.96 -15.53 5.97
C GLN A 187 -12.01 -15.34 7.08
N ASN A 188 -11.72 -14.54 8.11
CA ASN A 188 -12.62 -14.26 9.22
C ASN A 188 -13.55 -13.05 8.98
N GLY A 189 -13.53 -12.48 7.78
CA GLY A 189 -14.29 -11.31 7.40
C GLY A 189 -14.79 -11.40 5.96
N PHE A 190 -14.68 -10.30 5.22
CA PHE A 190 -15.11 -10.24 3.83
C PHE A 190 -14.35 -9.15 3.05
N MET A 191 -14.34 -9.29 1.74
CA MET A 191 -13.83 -8.27 0.83
C MET A 191 -14.97 -7.40 0.33
N LEU A 192 -14.82 -6.07 0.47
CA LEU A 192 -15.59 -5.08 -0.27
C LEU A 192 -14.87 -4.82 -1.59
N MET A 193 -15.44 -5.31 -2.69
CA MET A 193 -14.84 -5.22 -4.01
C MET A 193 -15.33 -4.01 -4.79
N PHE A 194 -14.44 -3.43 -5.60
CA PHE A 194 -14.70 -2.25 -6.41
C PHE A 194 -14.51 -2.52 -7.90
N PRO A 195 -15.01 -1.64 -8.79
CA PRO A 195 -14.75 -1.74 -10.23
C PRO A 195 -13.27 -1.65 -10.57
N GLY A 196 -12.84 -2.33 -11.61
CA GLY A 196 -11.53 -2.16 -12.22
C GLY A 196 -11.34 -0.77 -12.85
N LYS A 197 -10.10 -0.45 -13.26
CA LYS A 197 -9.74 0.87 -13.83
C LYS A 197 -10.56 1.24 -15.09
N GLU A 198 -10.87 0.25 -15.93
CA GLU A 198 -11.42 0.47 -17.26
C GLU A 198 -12.86 -0.07 -17.44
N THR A 199 -13.41 -0.71 -16.43
CA THR A 199 -14.69 -1.40 -16.54
C THR A 199 -15.68 -0.95 -15.48
N ARG A 200 -16.96 -0.86 -15.86
CA ARG A 200 -18.09 -0.69 -14.95
C ARG A 200 -18.49 -2.03 -14.28
N LYS A 201 -17.64 -3.03 -14.37
CA LYS A 201 -17.80 -4.35 -13.75
C LYS A 201 -16.87 -4.46 -12.56
N VAL A 202 -17.35 -5.04 -11.47
CA VAL A 202 -16.53 -5.39 -10.31
C VAL A 202 -15.45 -6.36 -10.75
N ALA A 203 -14.21 -6.12 -10.31
CA ALA A 203 -13.09 -7.00 -10.59
C ALA A 203 -13.25 -8.33 -9.86
N ASP A 204 -12.77 -9.42 -10.46
CA ASP A 204 -12.68 -10.71 -9.78
C ASP A 204 -11.68 -10.61 -8.62
N PHE A 205 -11.97 -11.30 -7.53
CA PHE A 205 -11.07 -11.35 -6.37
C PHE A 205 -10.02 -12.42 -6.57
N GLU A 206 -8.75 -12.01 -6.54
CA GLU A 206 -7.61 -12.91 -6.53
C GLU A 206 -7.15 -13.15 -5.10
N VAL A 207 -7.08 -14.42 -4.71
CA VAL A 207 -6.65 -14.82 -3.37
C VAL A 207 -5.14 -14.57 -3.21
N THR A 208 -4.76 -13.84 -2.18
CA THR A 208 -3.37 -13.49 -1.85
C THR A 208 -3.10 -13.78 -0.38
N ASP A 209 -3.05 -15.08 -0.02
CA ASP A 209 -3.00 -15.51 1.37
C ASP A 209 -1.72 -15.10 2.09
N LYS A 210 -0.55 -15.08 1.42
CA LYS A 210 0.70 -14.65 2.05
C LYS A 210 0.69 -13.17 2.37
N LEU A 211 0.19 -12.36 1.43
CA LEU A 211 0.03 -10.92 1.65
C LEU A 211 -0.97 -10.65 2.78
N PHE A 212 -2.12 -11.33 2.76
CA PHE A 212 -3.13 -11.21 3.81
C PHE A 212 -2.56 -11.56 5.19
N ASN A 213 -1.90 -12.71 5.33
CA ASN A 213 -1.32 -13.15 6.59
C ASN A 213 -0.29 -12.14 7.11
N THR A 214 0.56 -11.60 6.23
CA THR A 214 1.55 -10.57 6.59
C THR A 214 0.90 -9.28 7.09
N LEU A 215 -0.19 -8.85 6.47
CA LEU A 215 -0.97 -7.68 6.89
C LEU A 215 -1.67 -7.94 8.22
N ASN A 216 -2.28 -9.11 8.37
CA ASN A 216 -2.99 -9.51 9.58
C ASN A 216 -2.05 -9.64 10.79
N ASP A 217 -0.86 -10.25 10.62
CA ASP A 217 0.17 -10.30 11.66
C ASP A 217 0.60 -8.90 12.11
N SER A 218 0.72 -7.98 11.16
CA SER A 218 1.09 -6.60 11.45
C SER A 218 -0.03 -5.84 12.18
N ALA A 219 -1.30 -6.08 11.82
CA ALA A 219 -2.45 -5.50 12.50
C ALA A 219 -2.58 -6.07 13.92
N GLN A 220 -2.39 -7.39 14.09
CA GLN A 220 -2.41 -8.02 15.40
C GLN A 220 -1.31 -7.46 16.30
N TRP A 221 -0.10 -7.25 15.78
CA TRP A 221 0.97 -6.57 16.52
C TRP A 221 0.55 -5.18 17.00
N GLY A 222 -0.14 -4.38 16.16
CA GLY A 222 -0.71 -3.09 16.55
C GLY A 222 -1.71 -3.21 17.70
N ILE A 223 -2.59 -4.23 17.65
CA ILE A 223 -3.55 -4.53 18.71
C ILE A 223 -2.83 -4.88 20.01
N ASP A 224 -1.83 -5.75 19.97
CA ASP A 224 -1.04 -6.20 21.13
C ASP A 224 -0.31 -5.02 21.79
N MET A 225 0.13 -4.05 20.99
CA MET A 225 0.74 -2.81 21.46
C MET A 225 -0.28 -1.76 21.95
N GLY A 226 -1.59 -2.00 21.80
CA GLY A 226 -2.64 -1.04 22.10
C GLY A 226 -2.68 0.17 21.16
N ILE A 227 -2.21 -0.01 19.90
CA ILE A 227 -2.12 1.05 18.89
C ILE A 227 -2.72 0.54 17.59
N ARG A 228 -4.04 0.70 17.41
CA ARG A 228 -4.78 0.30 16.21
C ARG A 228 -4.93 1.44 15.20
N THR A 229 -4.96 2.68 15.69
CA THR A 229 -5.24 3.87 14.91
C THR A 229 -4.26 5.01 15.19
N VAL A 230 -4.21 5.99 14.29
CA VAL A 230 -3.41 7.22 14.47
C VAL A 230 -3.80 7.95 15.75
N GLY A 231 -5.08 7.91 16.16
CA GLY A 231 -5.53 8.50 17.41
C GLY A 231 -4.85 7.89 18.64
N GLU A 232 -4.74 6.57 18.69
CA GLU A 232 -4.06 5.83 19.78
C GLU A 232 -2.55 6.06 19.78
N LEU A 233 -1.92 6.11 18.59
CA LEU A 233 -0.50 6.48 18.49
C LEU A 233 -0.25 7.89 19.05
N ASN A 234 -1.13 8.84 18.75
CA ASN A 234 -1.03 10.19 19.28
C ASN A 234 -1.21 10.23 20.81
N ASP A 235 -2.03 9.36 21.39
CA ASP A 235 -2.15 9.21 22.85
C ASP A 235 -0.82 8.70 23.46
N VAL A 236 -0.13 7.77 22.83
CA VAL A 236 1.22 7.29 23.26
C VAL A 236 2.25 8.42 23.19
N ILE A 237 2.23 9.23 22.12
CA ILE A 237 3.13 10.39 21.97
C ILE A 237 2.86 11.44 23.05
N ALA A 238 1.59 11.78 23.26
CA ALA A 238 1.18 12.77 24.27
C ALA A 238 1.51 12.32 25.70
N ALA A 239 1.52 11.01 25.95
CA ALA A 239 1.93 10.42 27.22
C ALA A 239 3.47 10.33 27.39
N GLY A 240 4.26 10.77 26.41
CA GLY A 240 5.74 10.72 26.45
C GLY A 240 6.34 9.32 26.28
N ARG A 241 5.55 8.31 25.91
CA ARG A 241 5.97 6.89 25.79
C ARG A 241 6.48 6.49 24.40
N ILE A 242 6.64 7.43 23.49
CA ILE A 242 7.03 7.15 22.11
C ILE A 242 8.42 6.51 22.00
N GLN A 243 9.35 6.85 22.88
CA GLN A 243 10.72 6.29 22.85
C GLN A 243 10.70 4.78 23.16
N ASP A 244 9.97 4.37 24.19
CA ASP A 244 9.83 2.95 24.55
C ASP A 244 9.16 2.17 23.42
N MET A 245 8.11 2.74 22.82
CA MET A 245 7.41 2.12 21.69
C MET A 245 8.32 1.93 20.48
N ILE A 246 9.19 2.92 20.15
CA ILE A 246 10.18 2.79 19.07
C ILE A 246 11.13 1.63 19.35
N LEU A 247 11.67 1.52 20.57
CA LEU A 247 12.58 0.45 20.95
C LEU A 247 11.93 -0.93 20.86
N VAL A 248 10.69 -1.06 21.32
CA VAL A 248 9.93 -2.31 21.22
C VAL A 248 9.68 -2.68 19.76
N GLN A 249 9.27 -1.73 18.91
CA GLN A 249 9.07 -1.97 17.48
C GLN A 249 10.37 -2.37 16.78
N GLU A 250 11.48 -1.70 17.07
CA GLU A 250 12.78 -2.05 16.47
C GLU A 250 13.24 -3.45 16.92
N SER A 251 13.03 -3.81 18.18
CA SER A 251 13.32 -5.14 18.73
C SER A 251 12.51 -6.24 18.03
N TYR A 252 11.20 -6.01 17.86
CA TYR A 252 10.32 -6.92 17.14
C TYR A 252 10.75 -7.13 15.68
N MET A 253 11.16 -6.05 15.01
CA MET A 253 11.64 -6.13 13.62
C MET A 253 12.96 -6.92 13.53
N GLU A 254 13.89 -6.73 14.47
CA GLU A 254 15.14 -7.52 14.53
C GLU A 254 14.86 -9.01 14.76
N GLN A 255 13.93 -9.33 15.66
CA GLN A 255 13.51 -10.71 15.88
C GLN A 255 12.99 -11.36 14.60
N LYS A 256 12.05 -10.70 13.89
CA LYS A 256 11.52 -11.21 12.61
C LYS A 256 12.60 -11.42 11.54
N ILE A 257 13.62 -10.55 11.48
CA ILE A 257 14.75 -10.74 10.56
C ILE A 257 15.62 -11.91 11.01
N GLY A 258 15.81 -12.09 12.34
CA GLY A 258 16.51 -13.22 12.93
C GLY A 258 15.85 -14.56 12.60
N ASP A 259 14.50 -14.66 12.72
CA ASP A 259 13.73 -15.85 12.40
C ASP A 259 13.90 -16.27 10.91
N ILE A 260 13.96 -15.27 10.01
CA ILE A 260 14.25 -15.51 8.58
C ILE A 260 15.69 -16.03 8.40
N ALA A 261 16.66 -15.42 9.07
CA ALA A 261 18.06 -15.83 9.00
C ALA A 261 18.26 -17.25 9.55
N GLU A 262 17.61 -17.60 10.65
CA GLU A 262 17.59 -18.95 11.24
C GLU A 262 17.03 -19.98 10.25
N THR A 263 15.88 -19.66 9.62
CA THR A 263 15.26 -20.51 8.60
C THR A 263 16.20 -20.80 7.44
N ILE A 264 16.91 -19.75 6.93
CA ILE A 264 17.90 -19.90 5.85
C ILE A 264 19.08 -20.75 6.33
N ALA A 265 19.58 -20.52 7.54
CA ALA A 265 20.73 -21.23 8.10
C ALA A 265 20.45 -22.71 8.38
N ALA A 266 19.20 -23.05 8.66
CA ALA A 266 18.77 -24.44 8.90
C ALA A 266 18.86 -25.30 7.63
N ASP A 267 18.75 -24.75 6.43
CA ASP A 267 18.89 -25.47 5.16
C ASP A 267 20.15 -24.99 4.39
N ARG A 268 21.28 -25.67 4.59
CA ARG A 268 22.57 -25.35 3.97
C ARG A 268 22.61 -25.45 2.44
N ARG A 269 21.56 -25.99 1.81
CA ARG A 269 21.37 -26.00 0.37
C ARG A 269 20.99 -24.63 -0.17
N LYS A 270 20.39 -23.76 0.67
CA LYS A 270 20.02 -22.38 0.30
C LYS A 270 21.29 -21.55 0.07
N LYS A 271 21.63 -21.33 -1.20
CA LYS A 271 22.81 -20.56 -1.63
C LYS A 271 22.47 -19.19 -2.18
N PHE A 272 21.21 -18.99 -2.59
CA PHE A 272 20.72 -17.76 -3.18
C PHE A 272 19.51 -17.23 -2.42
N VAL A 273 19.67 -16.13 -1.72
CA VAL A 273 18.58 -15.39 -1.08
C VAL A 273 18.20 -14.24 -2.02
N LEU A 274 17.02 -14.35 -2.63
CA LEU A 274 16.51 -13.41 -3.63
C LEU A 274 15.52 -12.47 -2.98
N ILE A 275 15.85 -11.18 -2.86
CA ILE A 275 15.04 -10.17 -2.18
C ILE A 275 14.42 -9.25 -3.22
N ALA A 276 13.10 -9.27 -3.35
CA ALA A 276 12.38 -8.35 -4.22
C ALA A 276 11.30 -7.58 -3.48
N GLY A 277 10.91 -6.48 -4.07
CA GLY A 277 9.85 -5.62 -3.53
C GLY A 277 9.80 -4.28 -4.23
N PRO A 278 8.70 -3.53 -4.03
CA PRO A 278 8.47 -2.27 -4.72
C PRO A 278 9.43 -1.16 -4.30
N SER A 279 9.40 -0.06 -5.03
CA SER A 279 10.25 1.09 -4.72
C SER A 279 10.00 1.61 -3.30
N SER A 280 11.08 1.96 -2.59
CA SER A 280 11.07 2.44 -1.20
C SER A 280 10.51 1.46 -0.16
N SER A 281 10.53 0.16 -0.48
CA SER A 281 10.22 -0.91 0.47
C SER A 281 11.33 -1.17 1.49
N GLY A 282 12.54 -0.62 1.30
CA GLY A 282 13.67 -0.83 2.21
C GLY A 282 14.51 -2.06 1.92
N LYS A 283 14.50 -2.60 0.67
CA LYS A 283 15.28 -3.79 0.26
C LYS A 283 16.73 -3.75 0.72
N THR A 284 17.47 -2.70 0.39
CA THR A 284 18.90 -2.58 0.70
C THR A 284 19.17 -2.56 2.22
N THR A 285 18.35 -1.85 3.00
CA THR A 285 18.47 -1.84 4.46
C THR A 285 18.18 -3.22 5.04
N PHE A 286 17.14 -3.88 4.57
CA PHE A 286 16.76 -5.22 4.99
C PHE A 286 17.83 -6.25 4.63
N SER A 287 18.33 -6.24 3.39
CA SER A 287 19.40 -7.13 2.91
C SER A 287 20.64 -7.02 3.78
N HIS A 288 21.02 -5.80 4.18
CA HIS A 288 22.15 -5.56 5.08
C HIS A 288 21.90 -6.13 6.50
N ARG A 289 20.70 -5.86 7.08
CA ARG A 289 20.34 -6.39 8.41
C ARG A 289 20.22 -7.91 8.40
N LEU A 290 19.61 -8.48 7.37
CA LEU A 290 19.53 -9.93 7.18
C LEU A 290 20.93 -10.56 7.09
N SER A 291 21.85 -9.93 6.35
CA SER A 291 23.25 -10.39 6.26
C SER A 291 23.94 -10.41 7.63
N ILE A 292 23.69 -9.42 8.48
CA ILE A 292 24.23 -9.40 9.86
C ILE A 292 23.65 -10.57 10.66
N GLN A 293 22.34 -10.81 10.61
CA GLN A 293 21.70 -11.93 11.29
C GLN A 293 22.18 -13.28 10.76
N MET A 294 22.33 -13.44 9.44
CA MET A 294 22.87 -14.65 8.82
C MET A 294 24.30 -14.93 9.30
N THR A 295 25.12 -13.87 9.45
CA THR A 295 26.49 -14.00 10.01
C THR A 295 26.45 -14.49 11.45
N ALA A 296 25.52 -13.99 12.27
CA ALA A 296 25.32 -14.48 13.64
C ALA A 296 24.92 -15.96 13.70
N HIS A 297 24.26 -16.48 12.66
CA HIS A 297 23.93 -17.89 12.48
C HIS A 297 25.01 -18.72 11.73
N GLY A 298 26.23 -18.17 11.58
CA GLY A 298 27.39 -18.86 11.03
C GLY A 298 27.45 -18.97 9.51
N LEU A 299 26.65 -18.16 8.80
CA LEU A 299 26.73 -18.02 7.34
C LEU A 299 27.68 -16.87 6.95
N LYS A 300 28.14 -16.89 5.70
CA LYS A 300 28.95 -15.83 5.10
C LYS A 300 28.17 -15.19 3.93
N PRO A 301 27.33 -14.17 4.19
CA PRO A 301 26.54 -13.53 3.15
C PRO A 301 27.39 -12.64 2.25
N HIS A 302 27.13 -12.71 0.93
CA HIS A 302 27.69 -11.85 -0.11
C HIS A 302 26.59 -11.03 -0.75
N PRO A 303 26.42 -9.73 -0.40
CA PRO A 303 25.43 -8.86 -1.00
C PRO A 303 25.74 -8.57 -2.47
N ILE A 304 24.74 -8.72 -3.33
CA ILE A 304 24.78 -8.44 -4.77
C ILE A 304 23.50 -7.68 -5.16
N SER A 305 23.67 -6.64 -5.98
CA SER A 305 22.52 -5.98 -6.61
C SER A 305 22.21 -6.60 -7.96
N LEU A 306 20.93 -6.84 -8.27
CA LEU A 306 20.52 -7.21 -9.63
C LEU A 306 20.82 -6.09 -10.63
N ASP A 307 20.88 -4.85 -10.17
CA ASP A 307 21.24 -3.70 -11.01
C ASP A 307 22.66 -3.82 -11.58
N ASP A 308 23.55 -4.61 -10.95
CA ASP A 308 24.89 -4.92 -11.47
C ASP A 308 24.85 -5.73 -12.77
N PHE A 309 23.73 -6.36 -13.09
CA PHE A 309 23.52 -7.19 -14.29
C PHE A 309 22.78 -6.48 -15.41
N TYR A 310 22.57 -5.16 -15.35
CA TYR A 310 21.98 -4.43 -16.48
C TYR A 310 22.79 -4.62 -17.77
N CYS A 311 22.07 -4.70 -18.89
CA CYS A 311 22.65 -4.54 -20.21
C CYS A 311 23.26 -3.14 -20.35
N ASN A 312 24.20 -2.94 -21.29
CA ASN A 312 24.66 -1.58 -21.58
C ASN A 312 23.48 -0.70 -22.01
N ARG A 313 23.59 0.60 -21.77
CA ARG A 313 22.47 1.53 -21.99
C ARG A 313 21.89 1.42 -23.40
N GLU A 314 22.73 1.25 -24.41
CA GLU A 314 22.33 1.17 -25.82
C GLU A 314 21.54 -0.11 -26.15
N GLU A 315 21.68 -1.13 -25.31
CA GLU A 315 21.01 -2.45 -25.44
C GLU A 315 19.71 -2.51 -24.60
N THR A 316 19.48 -1.51 -23.73
CA THR A 316 18.27 -1.47 -22.88
C THR A 316 17.02 -1.26 -23.74
N PRO A 317 15.95 -2.05 -23.58
CA PRO A 317 14.69 -1.86 -24.30
C PRO A 317 14.09 -0.46 -24.10
N LEU A 318 13.36 0.02 -25.09
CA LEU A 318 12.64 1.28 -25.00
C LEU A 318 11.19 1.04 -24.55
N ASP A 319 10.66 1.97 -23.77
CA ASP A 319 9.24 1.98 -23.39
C ASP A 319 8.34 2.51 -24.53
N GLU A 320 7.03 2.58 -24.29
CA GLU A 320 6.02 3.08 -25.24
C GLU A 320 6.25 4.54 -25.67
N ASN A 321 7.03 5.31 -24.90
CA ASN A 321 7.36 6.71 -25.18
C ASN A 321 8.71 6.86 -25.87
N GLY A 322 9.43 5.75 -26.14
CA GLY A 322 10.77 5.75 -26.73
C GLY A 322 11.89 6.09 -25.73
N GLU A 323 11.63 6.01 -24.42
CA GLU A 323 12.65 6.15 -23.37
C GLU A 323 13.14 4.77 -22.91
N TYR A 324 14.36 4.68 -22.37
CA TYR A 324 14.92 3.41 -21.86
C TYR A 324 14.09 2.87 -20.70
N ASP A 325 13.58 1.65 -20.83
CA ASP A 325 12.81 0.93 -19.80
C ASP A 325 13.72 0.09 -18.90
N PHE A 326 14.27 0.69 -17.87
CA PHE A 326 15.08 -0.01 -16.86
C PHE A 326 14.23 -0.83 -15.85
N GLU A 327 12.91 -0.75 -15.92
CA GLU A 327 12.02 -1.50 -15.03
C GLU A 327 11.61 -2.85 -15.66
N CYS A 328 11.86 -3.10 -16.93
CA CYS A 328 11.56 -4.39 -17.57
C CYS A 328 12.63 -5.45 -17.25
N LEU A 329 12.22 -6.72 -17.31
CA LEU A 329 13.13 -7.84 -17.05
C LEU A 329 14.25 -7.94 -18.10
N GLU A 330 13.94 -7.60 -19.34
CA GLU A 330 14.83 -7.64 -20.50
C GLU A 330 15.93 -6.56 -20.45
N ALA A 331 15.84 -5.60 -19.51
CA ALA A 331 16.94 -4.68 -19.22
C ALA A 331 18.12 -5.37 -18.52
N LEU A 332 17.89 -6.55 -17.94
CA LEU A 332 18.94 -7.38 -17.32
C LEU A 332 19.51 -8.39 -18.31
N ASP A 333 20.81 -8.62 -18.22
CA ASP A 333 21.49 -9.72 -18.92
C ASP A 333 21.24 -11.04 -18.19
N ILE A 334 20.05 -11.62 -18.44
CA ILE A 334 19.59 -12.85 -17.81
C ILE A 334 20.53 -14.04 -18.10
N PRO A 335 21.04 -14.24 -19.33
CA PRO A 335 22.03 -15.28 -19.61
C PRO A 335 23.28 -15.15 -18.75
N LEU A 336 23.87 -13.94 -18.67
CA LEU A 336 25.05 -13.70 -17.84
C LEU A 336 24.76 -13.95 -16.37
N PHE A 337 23.59 -13.53 -15.87
CA PHE A 337 23.18 -13.78 -14.49
C PHE A 337 23.16 -15.29 -14.21
N ASN A 338 22.44 -16.07 -15.01
CA ASN A 338 22.35 -17.52 -14.81
C ASN A 338 23.71 -18.20 -14.94
N GLN A 339 24.55 -17.82 -15.91
CA GLN A 339 25.91 -18.34 -16.06
C GLN A 339 26.75 -18.08 -14.80
N CYS A 340 26.78 -16.84 -14.31
CA CYS A 340 27.54 -16.50 -13.09
C CYS A 340 27.06 -17.29 -11.88
N MET A 341 25.73 -17.39 -11.68
CA MET A 341 25.16 -18.09 -10.53
C MET A 341 25.40 -19.60 -10.60
N THR A 342 25.24 -20.20 -11.77
CA THR A 342 25.50 -21.64 -12.00
C THR A 342 26.98 -21.97 -11.79
N ASP A 343 27.87 -21.15 -12.30
CA ASP A 343 29.33 -21.34 -12.12
C ASP A 343 29.72 -21.23 -10.65
N LEU A 344 29.15 -20.27 -9.89
CA LEU A 344 29.36 -20.16 -8.45
C LEU A 344 28.79 -21.37 -7.70
N LEU A 345 27.60 -21.87 -8.06
CA LEU A 345 26.98 -23.03 -7.43
C LEU A 345 27.84 -24.31 -7.67
N THR A 346 28.47 -24.42 -8.81
CA THR A 346 29.38 -25.55 -9.13
C THR A 346 30.80 -25.40 -8.57
N GLY A 347 31.04 -24.32 -7.77
CA GLY A 347 32.31 -24.08 -7.05
C GLY A 347 33.41 -23.48 -7.94
N LYS A 348 33.06 -22.90 -9.09
CA LYS A 348 34.00 -22.13 -9.91
C LYS A 348 34.25 -20.74 -9.33
N GLU A 349 35.37 -20.14 -9.70
CA GLU A 349 35.67 -18.73 -9.43
C GLU A 349 35.03 -17.86 -10.53
N VAL A 350 34.27 -16.84 -10.12
CA VAL A 350 33.55 -15.94 -11.02
C VAL A 350 33.88 -14.49 -10.73
N ILE A 351 34.18 -13.71 -11.75
CA ILE A 351 34.31 -12.26 -11.66
C ILE A 351 32.94 -11.65 -11.95
N LEU A 352 32.29 -11.14 -10.91
CA LEU A 352 30.96 -10.58 -11.04
C LEU A 352 30.98 -9.20 -11.72
N PRO A 353 29.93 -8.88 -12.52
CA PRO A 353 29.77 -7.56 -13.09
C PRO A 353 29.45 -6.51 -12.03
N VAL A 354 29.58 -5.24 -12.42
CA VAL A 354 29.11 -4.04 -11.70
C VAL A 354 28.64 -3.06 -12.76
N PHE A 355 27.45 -2.52 -12.59
CA PHE A 355 26.93 -1.52 -13.51
C PHE A 355 27.27 -0.09 -13.08
N ASN A 356 27.92 0.65 -13.98
CA ASN A 356 28.27 2.04 -13.75
C ASN A 356 27.15 2.97 -14.29
N PHE A 357 26.28 3.44 -13.40
CA PHE A 357 25.16 4.30 -13.77
C PHE A 357 25.55 5.64 -14.38
N LYS A 358 26.81 6.11 -14.19
CA LYS A 358 27.27 7.38 -14.78
C LYS A 358 27.63 7.20 -16.26
N THR A 359 28.31 6.10 -16.57
CA THR A 359 28.73 5.80 -17.95
C THR A 359 27.63 5.06 -18.72
N GLY A 360 26.77 4.31 -18.03
CA GLY A 360 25.77 3.44 -18.63
C GLY A 360 26.34 2.12 -19.13
N HIS A 361 27.53 1.74 -18.70
CA HIS A 361 28.22 0.53 -19.12
C HIS A 361 28.50 -0.41 -17.97
N ARG A 362 28.62 -1.69 -18.29
CA ARG A 362 29.02 -2.75 -17.39
C ARG A 362 30.55 -2.73 -17.22
N GLU A 363 30.96 -2.88 -15.98
CA GLU A 363 32.33 -3.07 -15.54
C GLU A 363 32.42 -4.40 -14.78
N TYR A 364 33.61 -4.82 -14.37
CA TYR A 364 33.79 -6.07 -13.63
C TYR A 364 34.60 -5.83 -12.34
N ARG A 365 34.25 -6.59 -11.30
CA ARG A 365 34.94 -6.53 -10.01
C ARG A 365 36.40 -6.98 -10.18
N GLN A 366 37.28 -6.42 -9.34
CA GLN A 366 38.72 -6.76 -9.40
C GLN A 366 39.03 -8.16 -8.85
N LYS A 367 38.21 -8.67 -7.92
CA LYS A 367 38.42 -9.93 -7.23
C LYS A 367 37.37 -10.95 -7.62
N PRO A 368 37.80 -12.18 -7.98
CA PRO A 368 36.88 -13.28 -8.21
C PRO A 368 36.19 -13.68 -6.89
N LEU A 369 34.96 -14.17 -7.02
CA LEU A 369 34.19 -14.78 -5.93
C LEU A 369 34.16 -16.30 -6.17
N LYS A 370 34.29 -17.06 -5.08
CA LYS A 370 34.09 -18.52 -5.06
C LYS A 370 33.27 -18.86 -3.84
N LEU A 371 32.24 -19.67 -4.00
CA LEU A 371 31.39 -20.06 -2.89
C LEU A 371 31.96 -21.27 -2.13
N GLY A 372 32.10 -21.14 -0.81
CA GLY A 372 32.34 -22.21 0.11
C GLY A 372 31.05 -22.77 0.72
N ALA A 373 31.19 -23.66 1.68
CA ALA A 373 30.05 -24.34 2.32
C ALA A 373 29.12 -23.36 3.04
N GLU A 374 29.69 -22.35 3.70
CA GLU A 374 28.95 -21.36 4.51
C GLU A 374 28.56 -20.10 3.73
N ASP A 375 29.05 -19.96 2.48
CA ASP A 375 28.80 -18.78 1.68
C ASP A 375 27.37 -18.80 1.11
N VAL A 376 26.69 -17.63 1.14
CA VAL A 376 25.34 -17.41 0.60
C VAL A 376 25.32 -16.08 -0.12
N LEU A 377 24.74 -16.04 -1.33
CA LEU A 377 24.53 -14.82 -2.07
C LEU A 377 23.22 -14.17 -1.64
N VAL A 378 23.26 -12.91 -1.23
CA VAL A 378 22.08 -12.11 -0.90
C VAL A 378 21.85 -11.12 -2.03
N ILE A 379 20.91 -11.46 -2.91
CA ILE A 379 20.68 -10.78 -4.18
C ILE A 379 19.43 -9.92 -4.07
N GLU A 380 19.56 -8.60 -4.19
CA GLU A 380 18.43 -7.68 -4.16
C GLU A 380 18.11 -7.08 -5.51
N GLY A 381 16.84 -6.94 -5.83
CA GLY A 381 16.35 -6.25 -7.02
C GLY A 381 14.87 -6.46 -7.26
N ILE A 382 14.29 -5.71 -8.19
CA ILE A 382 12.84 -5.76 -8.43
C ILE A 382 12.38 -7.09 -9.04
N HIS A 383 13.24 -7.79 -9.77
CA HIS A 383 12.94 -9.05 -10.48
C HIS A 383 13.30 -10.32 -9.69
N GLY A 384 13.77 -10.21 -8.44
CA GLY A 384 14.27 -11.35 -7.66
C GLY A 384 13.25 -12.50 -7.46
N LEU A 385 11.95 -12.23 -7.55
CA LEU A 385 10.90 -13.25 -7.44
C LEU A 385 10.51 -13.90 -8.77
N ASN A 386 10.86 -13.27 -9.90
CA ASN A 386 10.49 -13.77 -11.22
C ASN A 386 11.34 -15.00 -11.58
N GLU A 387 10.69 -16.16 -11.78
CA GLU A 387 11.39 -17.38 -12.16
C GLU A 387 12.13 -17.27 -13.50
N LYS A 388 11.71 -16.40 -14.41
CA LYS A 388 12.43 -16.16 -15.66
C LYS A 388 13.81 -15.56 -15.45
N LEU A 389 14.06 -14.87 -14.33
CA LEU A 389 15.39 -14.36 -13.99
C LEU A 389 16.36 -15.50 -13.66
N SER A 390 15.92 -16.47 -12.87
CA SER A 390 16.76 -17.51 -12.26
C SER A 390 16.34 -18.92 -12.69
N TYR A 391 16.05 -19.08 -13.98
CA TYR A 391 15.46 -20.31 -14.52
C TYR A 391 16.42 -21.51 -14.49
N GLU A 392 17.73 -21.29 -14.50
CA GLU A 392 18.74 -22.37 -14.41
C GLU A 392 19.05 -22.79 -12.96
N LEU A 393 18.63 -21.99 -11.97
CA LEU A 393 18.93 -22.28 -10.59
C LEU A 393 17.87 -23.23 -9.98
N PRO A 394 18.30 -24.35 -9.35
CA PRO A 394 17.38 -25.26 -8.68
C PRO A 394 16.58 -24.57 -7.57
N LYS A 395 15.30 -24.92 -7.42
CA LYS A 395 14.42 -24.33 -6.38
C LYS A 395 14.95 -24.57 -4.97
N GLU A 396 15.53 -25.73 -4.70
CA GLU A 396 16.11 -26.07 -3.39
C GLU A 396 17.28 -25.16 -2.99
N ASN A 397 17.96 -24.53 -3.94
CA ASN A 397 19.06 -23.61 -3.67
C ASN A 397 18.62 -22.16 -3.52
N LYS A 398 17.35 -21.83 -3.80
CA LYS A 398 16.78 -20.50 -3.72
C LYS A 398 15.96 -20.31 -2.44
N TYR A 399 16.03 -19.11 -1.86
CA TYR A 399 15.11 -18.63 -0.84
C TYR A 399 14.62 -17.23 -1.24
N LYS A 400 13.34 -17.10 -1.49
CA LYS A 400 12.74 -15.89 -2.05
C LYS A 400 12.04 -15.07 -0.97
N ILE A 401 12.36 -13.79 -0.89
CA ILE A 401 11.80 -12.86 0.08
C ILE A 401 11.12 -11.71 -0.64
N TYR A 402 9.82 -11.54 -0.39
CA TYR A 402 9.11 -10.33 -0.77
C TYR A 402 9.14 -9.33 0.37
N ILE A 403 9.61 -8.11 0.12
CA ILE A 403 9.61 -7.03 1.12
C ILE A 403 8.81 -5.84 0.63
N SER A 404 7.88 -5.38 1.47
CA SER A 404 7.11 -4.16 1.21
C SER A 404 6.87 -3.38 2.49
N ALA A 405 6.80 -2.04 2.39
CA ALA A 405 6.35 -1.21 3.48
C ALA A 405 4.81 -1.16 3.46
N LEU A 406 4.19 -2.22 3.98
CA LEU A 406 2.74 -2.35 4.08
C LEU A 406 2.26 -1.53 5.28
N THR A 407 1.42 -0.52 5.03
CA THR A 407 0.95 0.36 6.10
C THR A 407 0.21 -0.44 7.17
N GLN A 408 0.68 -0.33 8.43
CA GLN A 408 0.16 -1.09 9.56
C GLN A 408 -0.98 -0.38 10.28
N LEU A 409 -1.01 0.95 10.21
CA LEU A 409 -1.86 1.78 11.03
C LEU A 409 -2.90 2.49 10.17
N ASN A 410 -4.17 2.33 10.52
CA ASN A 410 -5.27 3.09 9.94
C ASN A 410 -5.41 4.46 10.61
N ILE A 411 -6.01 5.42 9.92
CA ILE A 411 -6.30 6.73 10.49
C ILE A 411 -7.34 6.59 11.59
N ASP A 412 -8.40 5.83 11.31
CA ASP A 412 -9.49 5.42 12.17
C ASP A 412 -10.09 4.11 11.63
N ASP A 413 -11.17 3.60 12.21
CA ASP A 413 -11.74 2.28 11.88
C ASP A 413 -12.22 2.16 10.43
N HIS A 414 -12.47 3.26 9.72
CA HIS A 414 -12.99 3.27 8.34
C HIS A 414 -12.02 3.88 7.31
N ASN A 415 -11.01 4.61 7.75
CA ASN A 415 -10.06 5.26 6.87
C ASN A 415 -8.72 4.53 6.85
N ASN A 416 -8.52 3.74 5.82
CA ASN A 416 -7.27 3.05 5.55
C ASN A 416 -6.23 3.99 4.92
N LEU A 417 -4.97 3.84 5.30
CA LEU A 417 -3.84 4.50 4.66
C LEU A 417 -3.30 3.65 3.51
N SER A 418 -3.26 4.24 2.33
CA SER A 418 -2.72 3.58 1.15
C SER A 418 -1.23 3.26 1.31
N THR A 419 -0.87 1.98 1.19
CA THR A 419 0.54 1.53 1.13
C THR A 419 1.33 2.26 0.04
N ALA A 420 0.71 2.54 -1.11
CA ALA A 420 1.35 3.25 -2.21
C ALA A 420 1.70 4.70 -1.83
N ASP A 421 0.81 5.40 -1.11
CA ASP A 421 1.04 6.77 -0.68
C ASP A 421 2.12 6.82 0.41
N GLY A 422 2.14 5.85 1.33
CA GLY A 422 3.23 5.66 2.30
C GLY A 422 4.60 5.52 1.64
N ARG A 423 4.70 4.65 0.66
CA ARG A 423 5.94 4.46 -0.10
C ARG A 423 6.34 5.67 -0.93
N LEU A 424 5.37 6.42 -1.47
CA LEU A 424 5.65 7.68 -2.17
C LEU A 424 6.34 8.68 -1.24
N ILE A 425 5.85 8.88 -0.02
CA ILE A 425 6.46 9.79 0.94
C ILE A 425 7.85 9.30 1.34
N ARG A 426 8.01 8.00 1.65
CA ARG A 426 9.33 7.40 1.90
C ARG A 426 10.30 7.65 0.74
N ARG A 427 9.81 7.56 -0.51
CA ARG A 427 10.60 7.85 -1.72
C ARG A 427 11.00 9.33 -1.80
N MET A 428 10.06 10.25 -1.58
CA MET A 428 10.36 11.70 -1.58
C MET A 428 11.43 12.05 -0.55
N VAL A 429 11.32 11.52 0.67
CA VAL A 429 12.33 11.73 1.73
C VAL A 429 13.68 11.16 1.35
N ARG A 430 13.74 9.94 0.83
CA ARG A 430 14.98 9.30 0.37
C ARG A 430 15.60 10.09 -0.78
N ASP A 431 14.82 10.38 -1.83
CA ASP A 431 15.32 11.02 -3.04
C ASP A 431 15.84 12.44 -2.77
N ALA A 432 15.20 13.18 -1.86
CA ALA A 432 15.70 14.47 -1.38
C ALA A 432 17.03 14.35 -0.62
N ARG A 433 17.17 13.31 0.24
CA ARG A 433 18.37 13.13 1.07
C ARG A 433 19.57 12.55 0.32
N THR A 434 19.34 11.63 -0.61
CA THR A 434 20.43 10.82 -1.19
C THR A 434 20.63 11.02 -2.68
N ARG A 435 19.65 11.58 -3.41
CA ARG A 435 19.66 11.70 -4.87
C ARG A 435 19.54 13.14 -5.36
N ASN A 436 19.46 14.11 -4.44
CA ASN A 436 19.25 15.52 -4.74
C ASN A 436 18.05 15.77 -5.70
N THR A 437 17.00 14.96 -5.58
CA THR A 437 15.80 15.03 -6.42
C THR A 437 14.68 15.68 -5.62
N SER A 438 14.00 16.66 -6.22
CA SER A 438 12.90 17.37 -5.58
C SER A 438 11.64 16.49 -5.43
N ALA A 439 10.76 16.84 -4.48
CA ALA A 439 9.47 16.15 -4.31
C ALA A 439 8.62 16.22 -5.59
N ARG A 440 8.67 17.34 -6.33
CA ARG A 440 7.95 17.53 -7.60
C ARG A 440 8.42 16.55 -8.68
N GLU A 441 9.72 16.35 -8.81
CA GLU A 441 10.30 15.40 -9.77
C GLU A 441 9.96 13.96 -9.38
N THR A 442 10.00 13.64 -8.08
CA THR A 442 9.58 12.32 -7.58
C THR A 442 8.12 12.04 -7.89
N LEU A 443 7.22 13.02 -7.68
CA LEU A 443 5.80 12.92 -8.02
C LEU A 443 5.57 12.71 -9.52
N ALA A 444 6.27 13.45 -10.36
CA ALA A 444 6.16 13.34 -11.82
C ALA A 444 6.49 11.93 -12.33
N ARG A 445 7.48 11.26 -11.70
CA ARG A 445 7.92 9.89 -12.06
C ARG A 445 7.08 8.79 -11.39
N TRP A 446 6.26 9.11 -10.39
CA TRP A 446 5.60 8.09 -9.56
C TRP A 446 4.67 7.17 -10.35
N ASN A 447 3.93 7.71 -11.32
CA ASN A 447 3.03 6.91 -12.15
C ASN A 447 3.78 5.85 -12.99
N SER A 448 4.96 6.19 -13.50
CA SER A 448 5.82 5.23 -14.22
C SER A 448 6.32 4.12 -13.31
N VAL A 449 6.80 4.47 -12.12
CA VAL A 449 7.21 3.49 -11.09
C VAL A 449 6.06 2.54 -10.74
N ARG A 450 4.85 3.07 -10.54
CA ARG A 450 3.67 2.25 -10.24
C ARG A 450 3.32 1.26 -11.36
N ARG A 451 3.41 1.69 -12.62
CA ARG A 451 3.21 0.76 -13.76
C ARG A 451 4.25 -0.35 -13.77
N GLY A 452 5.52 -0.01 -13.51
CA GLY A 452 6.59 -1.01 -13.39
C GLY A 452 6.33 -2.02 -12.26
N GLU A 453 5.88 -1.56 -11.08
CA GLU A 453 5.52 -2.42 -9.96
C GLU A 453 4.33 -3.36 -10.29
N GLU A 454 3.27 -2.83 -10.89
CA GLU A 454 2.08 -3.58 -11.32
C GLU A 454 2.42 -4.67 -12.36
N LYS A 455 3.39 -4.41 -13.24
CA LYS A 455 3.81 -5.34 -14.29
C LYS A 455 4.85 -6.37 -13.81
N ASN A 456 5.83 -5.95 -13.01
CA ASN A 456 7.05 -6.71 -12.78
C ASN A 456 7.25 -7.22 -11.36
N ILE A 457 6.43 -6.78 -10.37
CA ILE A 457 6.62 -7.14 -8.97
C ILE A 457 5.40 -7.82 -8.38
N PHE A 458 4.24 -7.17 -8.41
CA PHE A 458 3.03 -7.68 -7.75
C PHE A 458 2.54 -9.03 -8.28
N PRO A 459 2.63 -9.35 -9.59
CA PRO A 459 2.22 -10.67 -10.07
C PRO A 459 3.04 -11.83 -9.48
N TYR A 460 4.25 -11.55 -8.98
CA TYR A 460 5.16 -12.57 -8.46
C TYR A 460 5.25 -12.56 -6.92
N GLN A 461 4.53 -11.71 -6.22
CA GLN A 461 4.67 -11.56 -4.78
C GLN A 461 4.32 -12.84 -4.00
N GLU A 462 3.32 -13.59 -4.45
CA GLU A 462 2.94 -14.87 -3.84
C GLU A 462 3.93 -16.03 -4.12
N GLU A 463 4.91 -15.83 -5.03
CA GLU A 463 6.00 -16.78 -5.29
C GLU A 463 7.08 -16.75 -4.19
N ALA A 464 7.05 -15.78 -3.29
CA ALA A 464 8.01 -15.67 -2.20
C ALA A 464 7.86 -16.81 -1.18
N ASP A 465 8.98 -17.32 -0.63
CA ASP A 465 8.96 -18.25 0.51
C ASP A 465 8.48 -17.53 1.78
N VAL A 466 8.85 -16.26 1.94
CA VAL A 466 8.41 -15.41 3.04
C VAL A 466 8.13 -13.99 2.58
N MET A 467 7.11 -13.36 3.16
CA MET A 467 6.86 -11.92 3.03
C MET A 467 7.28 -11.18 4.30
N PHE A 468 7.93 -10.03 4.12
CA PHE A 468 8.37 -9.19 5.22
C PHE A 468 7.77 -7.80 5.10
N ASN A 469 7.04 -7.37 6.14
CA ASN A 469 6.54 -6.01 6.24
C ASN A 469 7.60 -5.09 6.85
N SER A 470 8.15 -4.18 6.06
CA SER A 470 9.17 -3.22 6.49
C SER A 470 8.59 -1.90 7.01
N ALA A 471 7.27 -1.75 7.07
CA ALA A 471 6.66 -0.58 7.69
C ALA A 471 6.81 -0.65 9.20
N LEU A 472 6.97 0.52 9.81
CA LEU A 472 6.98 0.67 11.26
C LEU A 472 5.65 1.30 11.69
N ILE A 473 5.15 0.93 12.86
CA ILE A 473 3.88 1.46 13.37
C ILE A 473 3.86 2.99 13.44
N TYR A 474 5.03 3.60 13.57
CA TYR A 474 5.20 5.05 13.59
C TYR A 474 5.58 5.67 12.22
N ASP A 475 5.60 4.91 11.14
CA ASP A 475 5.84 5.46 9.79
C ASP A 475 4.83 6.54 9.40
N CYS A 476 3.61 6.46 9.93
CA CYS A 476 2.59 7.50 9.72
C CYS A 476 3.01 8.88 10.27
N LEU A 477 3.95 8.97 11.19
CA LEU A 477 4.51 10.24 11.66
C LEU A 477 5.29 10.99 10.56
N LEU A 478 5.73 10.30 9.51
CA LEU A 478 6.28 10.94 8.31
C LEU A 478 5.26 11.85 7.63
N TYR A 479 3.96 11.61 7.83
CA TYR A 479 2.86 12.41 7.26
C TYR A 479 2.49 13.63 8.10
N THR A 480 2.79 13.60 9.39
CA THR A 480 2.22 14.56 10.36
C THR A 480 3.26 15.34 11.17
N SER A 481 4.53 14.89 11.19
CA SER A 481 5.57 15.49 12.05
C SER A 481 6.97 15.18 11.54
N PRO A 482 8.00 16.00 11.86
CA PRO A 482 9.38 15.60 11.65
C PRO A 482 9.66 14.26 12.35
N SER A 483 10.43 13.40 11.66
CA SER A 483 10.77 12.07 12.18
C SER A 483 11.31 12.14 13.61
N PRO A 484 10.93 11.20 14.50
CA PRO A 484 11.56 11.10 15.83
C PRO A 484 13.09 11.00 15.79
N ARG A 485 13.66 10.50 14.67
CA ARG A 485 15.11 10.49 14.44
C ARG A 485 15.66 11.91 14.17
N ASP A 486 14.86 12.79 13.59
CA ASP A 486 15.25 14.19 13.33
C ASP A 486 15.15 15.03 14.60
N MET A 487 14.25 14.70 15.54
CA MET A 487 14.15 15.35 16.85
C MET A 487 15.32 15.03 17.79
N ARG A 488 16.12 13.99 17.53
CA ARG A 488 17.34 13.69 18.29
C ARG A 488 18.56 14.56 17.90
N ARG A 489 18.42 15.40 16.88
CA ARG A 489 19.50 16.28 16.36
C ARG A 489 19.27 17.78 16.58
N SER A 490 18.16 18.14 17.24
CA SER A 490 17.87 19.52 17.68
C SER A 490 17.98 19.63 19.25
#